data_287848940578587254fb36d694bc8383
#
_entry.id   287848940578587254fb36d694bc8383
#
_cell.length_a   1.000
_cell.length_b   1.000
_cell.length_c   1.000
_cell.angle_alpha   90.00
_cell.angle_beta   90.00
_cell.angle_gamma   90.00
#
_symmetry.space_group_name_H-M   'P 1'
#
loop_
_entity.id
_entity.type
_entity.pdbx_description
1 polymer ?
#
loop_
_entity_poly.entity_id
_entity_poly.type
_entity_poly.pdbx_seq_one_letter_code
_entity_poly.pdbx_strand_id
1 'polypeptide(L)'
;MTFSGLIAVYLFLGGTSAGAYAVLAVLDVASNMSTWNRHDERNRASHAPKSLCESTYQRIRRIVYGATLCILMLGVLCLIADLGRPDAFYYLLLYPTSSLISIGALALSLLMGSSLAAFCDAAFSLGAHVRRALWVLKAVGIPVAFVVMAYTGMLLKSVVAVKFWQTMWLPVLFVLSALSCGCAVIMLALCSCEDRRAVRQWDVKLLRFDFVFVVLELLVTILLFASLAPVASADVLTGRHSQLFWGGFVLCALLLPIVIEMFSLMSGRHLSAPATAFASVLVLVGGLCL
;
A
#
# COMPACT_ATOMS: atom_id res chain seq x y z
N MET A 1 -15.11 -23.78 -8.99
CA MET A 1 -15.26 -22.83 -7.88
C MET A 1 -15.26 -21.45 -8.49
N THR A 2 -16.38 -20.76 -8.46
CA THR A 2 -16.44 -19.33 -8.83
C THR A 2 -15.69 -18.57 -7.73
N PHE A 3 -14.61 -17.90 -8.09
CA PHE A 3 -13.89 -17.00 -7.17
C PHE A 3 -14.91 -15.96 -6.70
N SER A 4 -15.18 -15.92 -5.40
CA SER A 4 -16.09 -14.93 -4.85
C SER A 4 -15.50 -13.53 -5.05
N GLY A 5 -16.31 -12.57 -5.52
CA GLY A 5 -15.85 -11.17 -5.62
C GLY A 5 -15.33 -10.60 -4.29
N LEU A 6 -15.78 -11.17 -3.16
CA LEU A 6 -15.29 -10.80 -1.82
C LEU A 6 -13.81 -11.11 -1.63
N ILE A 7 -13.31 -12.20 -2.24
CA ILE A 7 -11.88 -12.56 -2.19
C ILE A 7 -11.04 -11.50 -2.91
N ALA A 8 -11.46 -11.07 -4.10
CA ALA A 8 -10.74 -10.02 -4.84
C ALA A 8 -10.72 -8.70 -4.05
N VAL A 9 -11.85 -8.33 -3.45
CA VAL A 9 -11.94 -7.11 -2.64
C VAL A 9 -11.04 -7.18 -1.41
N TYR A 10 -11.00 -8.29 -0.67
CA TYR A 10 -10.13 -8.38 0.51
C TYR A 10 -8.64 -8.40 0.13
N LEU A 11 -8.27 -9.05 -0.98
CA LEU A 11 -6.89 -9.03 -1.47
C LEU A 11 -6.43 -7.61 -1.81
N PHE A 12 -7.28 -6.86 -2.50
CA PHE A 12 -7.03 -5.46 -2.82
C PHE A 12 -6.92 -4.59 -1.56
N LEU A 13 -7.89 -4.68 -0.64
CA LEU A 13 -7.88 -3.90 0.61
C LEU A 13 -6.68 -4.26 1.50
N GLY A 14 -6.37 -5.56 1.62
CA GLY A 14 -5.19 -6.05 2.35
C GLY A 14 -3.89 -5.55 1.75
N GLY A 15 -3.73 -5.65 0.43
CA GLY A 15 -2.57 -5.14 -0.31
C GLY A 15 -2.41 -3.63 -0.17
N THR A 16 -3.47 -2.87 -0.45
CA THR A 16 -3.46 -1.39 -0.36
C THR A 16 -3.13 -0.89 1.04
N SER A 17 -3.73 -1.50 2.08
CA SER A 17 -3.43 -1.14 3.47
C SER A 17 -1.98 -1.48 3.85
N ALA A 18 -1.48 -2.64 3.43
CA ALA A 18 -0.10 -3.04 3.66
C ALA A 18 0.89 -2.10 2.95
N GLY A 19 0.61 -1.70 1.70
CA GLY A 19 1.40 -0.73 0.95
C GLY A 19 1.42 0.65 1.62
N ALA A 20 0.26 1.19 2.00
CA ALA A 20 0.16 2.47 2.69
C ALA A 20 0.91 2.46 4.03
N TYR A 21 0.78 1.35 4.79
CA TYR A 21 1.53 1.16 6.03
C TYR A 21 3.04 1.14 5.78
N ALA A 22 3.51 0.33 4.84
CA ALA A 22 4.92 0.16 4.54
C ALA A 22 5.57 1.48 4.12
N VAL A 23 4.98 2.20 3.16
CA VAL A 23 5.48 3.48 2.67
C VAL A 23 5.57 4.51 3.81
N LEU A 24 4.48 4.69 4.58
CA LEU A 24 4.49 5.67 5.68
C LEU A 24 5.44 5.27 6.81
N ALA A 25 5.50 3.98 7.18
CA ALA A 25 6.39 3.51 8.24
C ALA A 25 7.87 3.66 7.86
N VAL A 26 8.24 3.42 6.60
CA VAL A 26 9.60 3.66 6.09
C VAL A 26 9.93 5.15 6.15
N LEU A 27 9.01 6.02 5.74
CA LEU A 27 9.19 7.48 5.82
C LEU A 27 9.34 7.95 7.28
N ASP A 28 8.55 7.39 8.21
CA ASP A 28 8.63 7.67 9.64
C ASP A 28 9.98 7.25 10.23
N VAL A 29 10.43 6.04 9.93
CA VAL A 29 11.71 5.53 10.40
C VAL A 29 12.86 6.37 9.84
N ALA A 30 12.85 6.68 8.54
CA ALA A 30 13.85 7.50 7.89
C ALA A 30 13.88 8.93 8.48
N SER A 31 12.74 9.53 8.77
CA SER A 31 12.65 10.86 9.39
C SER A 31 13.18 10.86 10.83
N ASN A 32 12.87 9.83 11.61
CA ASN A 32 13.40 9.69 12.98
C ASN A 32 14.91 9.45 12.98
N MET A 33 15.46 8.66 12.07
CA MET A 33 16.91 8.47 11.94
C MET A 33 17.61 9.77 11.55
N SER A 34 17.03 10.59 10.69
CA SER A 34 17.60 11.88 10.30
C SER A 34 17.53 12.92 11.42
N THR A 35 16.56 12.85 12.32
CA THR A 35 16.50 13.71 13.52
C THR A 35 17.48 13.25 14.60
N TRP A 36 17.71 11.95 14.73
CA TRP A 36 18.76 11.41 15.62
C TRP A 36 20.14 11.90 15.21
N ASN A 37 20.51 11.80 13.94
CA ASN A 37 21.79 12.32 13.43
C ASN A 37 21.92 13.85 13.54
N ARG A 38 20.82 14.60 13.43
CA ARG A 38 20.82 16.07 13.60
C ARG A 38 20.84 16.56 15.05
N HIS A 39 20.51 15.71 16.02
CA HIS A 39 20.65 16.08 17.44
C HIS A 39 22.13 16.27 17.86
N ASP A 40 23.05 15.59 17.19
CA ASP A 40 24.48 15.71 17.43
C ASP A 40 25.07 17.01 16.81
N GLU A 41 24.51 17.48 15.68
CA GLU A 41 24.93 18.74 15.05
C GLU A 41 24.22 19.98 15.63
N ARG A 42 23.10 19.81 16.35
CA ARG A 42 22.19 20.89 16.72
C ARG A 42 22.51 21.59 18.03
N ASN A 43 23.50 21.17 18.75
CA ASN A 43 24.04 21.98 19.85
C ASN A 43 24.73 23.29 19.35
N ARG A 44 24.72 23.55 18.03
CA ARG A 44 25.42 24.69 17.42
C ARG A 44 24.55 25.69 16.64
N ALA A 45 23.27 25.48 16.39
CA ALA A 45 22.47 26.46 15.63
C ALA A 45 21.02 26.57 16.11
N SER A 46 20.72 27.70 16.71
CA SER A 46 19.41 28.12 17.21
C SER A 46 18.46 28.64 16.13
N HIS A 47 17.13 28.50 16.43
CA HIS A 47 15.97 29.29 15.95
C HIS A 47 15.53 29.15 14.49
N ALA A 48 14.60 28.22 14.25
CA ALA A 48 13.61 28.30 13.17
C ALA A 48 12.26 27.75 13.67
N PRO A 49 11.10 28.28 13.20
CA PRO A 49 9.78 27.91 13.70
C PRO A 49 9.41 26.48 13.29
N LYS A 50 9.65 25.52 14.20
CA LYS A 50 9.42 24.09 13.99
C LYS A 50 7.97 23.64 14.22
N SER A 51 7.15 24.46 14.86
CA SER A 51 5.85 24.06 15.41
C SER A 51 4.78 23.73 14.35
N LEU A 52 4.75 24.47 13.24
CA LEU A 52 3.73 24.28 12.19
C LEU A 52 3.99 23.04 11.32
N CYS A 53 5.23 22.76 10.98
CA CYS A 53 5.59 21.56 10.19
C CYS A 53 5.40 20.27 11.00
N GLU A 54 5.69 20.30 12.30
CA GLU A 54 5.50 19.17 13.22
C GLU A 54 4.02 18.83 13.41
N SER A 55 3.17 19.83 13.61
CA SER A 55 1.72 19.61 13.80
C SER A 55 1.03 19.04 12.56
N THR A 56 1.40 19.53 11.37
CA THR A 56 0.89 19.04 10.09
C THR A 56 1.33 17.59 9.84
N TYR A 57 2.59 17.26 10.12
CA TYR A 57 3.11 15.90 9.98
C TYR A 57 2.40 14.91 10.91
N GLN A 58 2.19 15.28 12.18
CA GLN A 58 1.43 14.44 13.13
C GLN A 58 -0.01 14.23 12.68
N ARG A 59 -0.66 15.25 12.11
CA ARG A 59 -2.00 15.14 11.54
C ARG A 59 -2.04 14.15 10.37
N ILE A 60 -1.08 14.23 9.45
CA ILE A 60 -0.96 13.31 8.31
C ILE A 60 -0.78 11.88 8.80
N ARG A 61 0.16 11.63 9.72
CA ARG A 61 0.38 10.31 10.31
C ARG A 61 -0.91 9.73 10.91
N ARG A 62 -1.65 10.53 11.66
CA ARG A 62 -2.93 10.11 12.27
C ARG A 62 -3.95 9.74 11.22
N ILE A 63 -4.11 10.54 10.17
CA ILE A 63 -5.07 10.29 9.08
C ILE A 63 -4.68 9.02 8.33
N VAL A 64 -3.42 8.88 7.91
CA VAL A 64 -2.97 7.74 7.09
C VAL A 64 -3.00 6.44 7.88
N TYR A 65 -2.45 6.39 9.11
CA TYR A 65 -2.51 5.16 9.92
C TYR A 65 -3.95 4.81 10.30
N GLY A 66 -4.81 5.81 10.54
CA GLY A 66 -6.24 5.59 10.76
C GLY A 66 -6.94 5.02 9.52
N ALA A 67 -6.70 5.59 8.34
CA ALA A 67 -7.21 5.08 7.08
C ALA A 67 -6.71 3.66 6.78
N THR A 68 -5.41 3.41 6.97
CA THR A 68 -4.80 2.07 6.82
C THR A 68 -5.49 1.05 7.72
N LEU A 69 -5.71 1.39 8.98
CA LEU A 69 -6.40 0.51 9.93
C LEU A 69 -7.85 0.24 9.50
N CYS A 70 -8.59 1.26 9.08
CA CYS A 70 -9.97 1.10 8.60
C CYS A 70 -10.04 0.22 7.34
N ILE A 71 -9.16 0.45 6.36
CA ILE A 71 -9.09 -0.33 5.13
C ILE A 71 -8.75 -1.80 5.45
N LEU A 72 -7.79 -2.03 6.35
CA LEU A 72 -7.40 -3.36 6.78
C LEU A 72 -8.53 -4.09 7.51
N MET A 73 -9.25 -3.40 8.41
CA MET A 73 -10.41 -3.96 9.10
C MET A 73 -11.51 -4.36 8.11
N LEU A 74 -11.81 -3.52 7.12
CA LEU A 74 -12.77 -3.86 6.07
C LEU A 74 -12.30 -5.08 5.27
N GLY A 75 -11.02 -5.19 4.93
CA GLY A 75 -10.46 -6.36 4.27
C GLY A 75 -10.62 -7.64 5.09
N VAL A 76 -10.31 -7.58 6.39
CA VAL A 76 -10.49 -8.72 7.30
C VAL A 76 -11.96 -9.11 7.45
N LEU A 77 -12.88 -8.14 7.51
CA LEU A 77 -14.33 -8.41 7.53
C LEU A 77 -14.79 -9.12 6.25
N CYS A 78 -14.31 -8.69 5.08
CA CYS A 78 -14.60 -9.38 3.82
C CYS A 78 -14.06 -10.82 3.83
N LEU A 79 -12.85 -11.04 4.37
CA LEU A 79 -12.27 -12.39 4.52
C LEU A 79 -13.12 -13.28 5.42
N ILE A 80 -13.55 -12.77 6.57
CA ILE A 80 -14.40 -13.52 7.52
C ILE A 80 -15.76 -13.84 6.89
N ALA A 81 -16.34 -12.89 6.14
CA ALA A 81 -17.62 -13.09 5.46
C ALA A 81 -17.53 -14.19 4.38
N ASP A 82 -16.38 -14.31 3.70
CA ASP A 82 -16.16 -15.35 2.67
C ASP A 82 -15.83 -16.73 3.25
N LEU A 83 -15.40 -16.81 4.51
CA LEU A 83 -14.96 -18.07 5.14
C LEU A 83 -16.08 -19.08 5.35
N GLY A 84 -17.36 -18.67 5.22
CA GLY A 84 -18.55 -19.53 5.38
C GLY A 84 -18.83 -20.01 6.81
N ARG A 85 -17.81 -20.04 7.68
CA ARG A 85 -17.92 -20.34 9.12
C ARG A 85 -17.07 -19.33 9.93
N PRO A 86 -17.62 -18.15 10.23
CA PRO A 86 -16.91 -17.10 10.96
C PRO A 86 -16.42 -17.56 12.34
N ASP A 87 -17.14 -18.51 12.98
CA ASP A 87 -16.78 -19.06 14.29
C ASP A 87 -15.47 -19.84 14.28
N ALA A 88 -15.00 -20.31 13.11
CA ALA A 88 -13.76 -21.07 12.97
C ALA A 88 -12.54 -20.18 12.68
N PHE A 89 -12.71 -18.86 12.50
CA PHE A 89 -11.60 -17.95 12.18
C PHE A 89 -10.51 -17.95 13.26
N TYR A 90 -10.88 -18.04 14.53
CA TYR A 90 -9.91 -18.08 15.63
C TYR A 90 -9.00 -19.34 15.60
N TYR A 91 -9.47 -20.46 15.04
CA TYR A 91 -8.63 -21.65 14.88
C TYR A 91 -7.46 -21.43 13.93
N LEU A 92 -7.62 -20.57 12.90
CA LEU A 92 -6.54 -20.20 12.00
C LEU A 92 -5.39 -19.48 12.72
N LEU A 93 -5.72 -18.75 13.78
CA LEU A 93 -4.74 -18.01 14.59
C LEU A 93 -4.11 -18.88 15.69
N LEU A 94 -4.91 -19.76 16.33
CA LEU A 94 -4.45 -20.59 17.46
C LEU A 94 -3.65 -21.82 17.00
N TYR A 95 -3.98 -22.37 15.83
CA TYR A 95 -3.30 -23.54 15.26
C TYR A 95 -2.71 -23.20 13.88
N PRO A 96 -1.58 -22.45 13.86
CA PRO A 96 -0.96 -22.10 12.60
C PRO A 96 -0.48 -23.36 11.87
N THR A 97 -1.09 -23.63 10.73
CA THR A 97 -0.68 -24.69 9.81
C THR A 97 0.25 -24.10 8.74
N SER A 98 1.04 -24.95 8.08
CA SER A 98 1.89 -24.53 6.95
C SER A 98 1.08 -24.14 5.69
N SER A 99 -0.25 -23.97 5.81
CA SER A 99 -1.08 -23.54 4.70
C SER A 99 -0.91 -22.03 4.42
N LEU A 100 -0.94 -21.67 3.14
CA LEU A 100 -0.85 -20.25 2.72
C LEU A 100 -1.91 -19.38 3.40
N ILE A 101 -3.12 -19.92 3.60
CA ILE A 101 -4.23 -19.19 4.24
C ILE A 101 -3.90 -18.87 5.70
N SER A 102 -3.32 -19.84 6.44
CA SER A 102 -2.94 -19.64 7.85
C SER A 102 -1.81 -18.62 7.99
N ILE A 103 -0.80 -18.68 7.12
CA ILE A 103 0.31 -17.71 7.07
C ILE A 103 -0.24 -16.31 6.79
N GLY A 104 -1.17 -16.19 5.83
CA GLY A 104 -1.81 -14.92 5.50
C GLY A 104 -2.64 -14.34 6.65
N ALA A 105 -3.45 -15.16 7.32
CA ALA A 105 -4.26 -14.74 8.45
C ALA A 105 -3.37 -14.25 9.63
N LEU A 106 -2.26 -14.95 9.90
CA LEU A 106 -1.29 -14.54 10.91
C LEU A 106 -0.62 -13.20 10.53
N ALA A 107 -0.16 -13.07 9.28
CA ALA A 107 0.47 -11.84 8.80
C ALA A 107 -0.49 -10.64 8.83
N LEU A 108 -1.75 -10.82 8.42
CA LEU A 108 -2.80 -9.79 8.52
C LEU A 108 -3.06 -9.37 9.97
N SER A 109 -3.11 -10.33 10.91
CA SER A 109 -3.32 -10.05 12.33
C SER A 109 -2.16 -9.28 12.95
N LEU A 110 -0.91 -9.65 12.60
CA LEU A 110 0.29 -8.92 13.01
C LEU A 110 0.34 -7.51 12.41
N LEU A 111 -0.05 -7.37 11.14
CA LEU A 111 -0.13 -6.05 10.49
C LEU A 111 -1.20 -5.18 11.14
N MET A 112 -2.35 -5.75 11.54
CA MET A 112 -3.40 -5.05 12.25
C MET A 112 -2.92 -4.54 13.61
N GLY A 113 -2.22 -5.37 14.39
CA GLY A 113 -1.59 -4.96 15.64
C GLY A 113 -0.56 -3.85 15.46
N SER A 114 0.28 -3.96 14.42
CA SER A 114 1.30 -2.94 14.08
C SER A 114 0.67 -1.63 13.61
N SER A 115 -0.40 -1.69 12.80
CA SER A 115 -1.16 -0.51 12.37
C SER A 115 -1.86 0.19 13.53
N LEU A 116 -2.44 -0.58 14.45
CA LEU A 116 -3.05 -0.04 15.67
C LEU A 116 -2.01 0.64 16.54
N ALA A 117 -0.85 0.01 16.74
CA ALA A 117 0.26 0.60 17.49
C ALA A 117 0.76 1.91 16.86
N ALA A 118 0.90 1.95 15.53
CA ALA A 118 1.31 3.13 14.80
C ALA A 118 0.26 4.26 14.89
N PHE A 119 -1.02 3.90 14.83
CA PHE A 119 -2.12 4.85 15.03
C PHE A 119 -2.14 5.42 16.44
N CYS A 120 -1.99 4.58 17.48
CA CYS A 120 -1.92 5.01 18.86
C CYS A 120 -0.74 5.95 19.12
N ASP A 121 0.45 5.66 18.53
CA ASP A 121 1.62 6.54 18.59
C ASP A 121 1.37 7.90 17.92
N ALA A 122 0.59 7.93 16.84
CA ALA A 122 0.23 9.15 16.13
C ALA A 122 -0.93 9.93 16.78
N ALA A 123 -1.86 9.24 17.47
CA ALA A 123 -3.07 9.83 18.03
C ALA A 123 -2.88 10.36 19.45
N PHE A 124 -2.08 9.69 20.26
CA PHE A 124 -1.94 9.97 21.69
C PHE A 124 -0.51 10.40 22.03
N SER A 125 -0.38 11.36 22.94
CA SER A 125 0.91 11.77 23.51
C SER A 125 1.31 10.77 24.61
N LEU A 126 1.95 9.66 24.21
CA LEU A 126 2.32 8.58 25.11
C LEU A 126 3.68 8.81 25.76
N GLY A 127 3.88 8.26 26.96
CA GLY A 127 5.16 8.33 27.67
C GLY A 127 6.31 7.68 26.90
N ALA A 128 7.55 8.10 27.21
CA ALA A 128 8.73 7.71 26.45
C ALA A 128 8.97 6.20 26.34
N HIS A 129 8.67 5.43 27.38
CA HIS A 129 8.82 3.98 27.38
C HIS A 129 7.82 3.28 26.45
N VAL A 130 6.53 3.68 26.51
CA VAL A 130 5.49 3.15 25.65
C VAL A 130 5.78 3.50 24.18
N ARG A 131 6.18 4.73 23.90
CA ARG A 131 6.55 5.17 22.54
C ARG A 131 7.72 4.37 21.96
N ARG A 132 8.71 3.97 22.77
CA ARG A 132 9.80 3.10 22.30
C ARG A 132 9.29 1.70 21.92
N ALA A 133 8.42 1.11 22.75
CA ALA A 133 7.82 -0.19 22.45
C ALA A 133 6.97 -0.15 21.17
N LEU A 134 6.14 0.89 21.01
CA LEU A 134 5.33 1.10 19.81
C LEU A 134 6.19 1.34 18.57
N TRP A 135 7.33 2.02 18.71
CA TRP A 135 8.27 2.20 17.60
C TRP A 135 8.88 0.89 17.12
N VAL A 136 9.26 -0.01 18.05
CA VAL A 136 9.75 -1.36 17.69
C VAL A 136 8.65 -2.15 16.97
N LEU A 137 7.43 -2.13 17.49
CA LEU A 137 6.30 -2.83 16.87
C LEU A 137 5.99 -2.28 15.47
N LYS A 138 6.09 -0.96 15.30
CA LYS A 138 5.95 -0.31 13.98
C LYS A 138 7.07 -0.74 13.01
N ALA A 139 8.31 -0.82 13.49
CA ALA A 139 9.44 -1.26 12.65
C ALA A 139 9.29 -2.73 12.21
N VAL A 140 8.82 -3.61 13.11
CA VAL A 140 8.49 -5.01 12.79
C VAL A 140 7.32 -5.11 11.80
N GLY A 141 6.39 -4.18 11.86
CA GLY A 141 5.27 -4.12 10.91
C GLY A 141 5.70 -3.92 9.45
N ILE A 142 6.87 -3.32 9.16
CA ILE A 142 7.36 -3.12 7.78
C ILE A 142 7.57 -4.47 7.06
N PRO A 143 8.41 -5.41 7.55
CA PRO A 143 8.56 -6.71 6.89
C PRO A 143 7.24 -7.50 6.85
N VAL A 144 6.40 -7.38 7.88
CA VAL A 144 5.08 -8.03 7.89
C VAL A 144 4.19 -7.48 6.76
N ALA A 145 4.21 -6.18 6.51
CA ALA A 145 3.48 -5.58 5.40
C ALA A 145 3.95 -6.13 4.04
N PHE A 146 5.27 -6.31 3.83
CA PHE A 146 5.79 -6.96 2.63
C PHE A 146 5.35 -8.41 2.49
N VAL A 147 5.29 -9.16 3.60
CA VAL A 147 4.75 -10.54 3.61
C VAL A 147 3.27 -10.53 3.20
N VAL A 148 2.45 -9.60 3.71
CA VAL A 148 1.04 -9.47 3.32
C VAL A 148 0.91 -9.16 1.84
N MET A 149 1.67 -8.20 1.30
CA MET A 149 1.64 -7.87 -0.13
C MET A 149 2.05 -9.06 -1.01
N ALA A 150 3.12 -9.78 -0.64
CA ALA A 150 3.58 -10.96 -1.38
C ALA A 150 2.59 -12.14 -1.28
N TYR A 151 2.01 -12.32 -0.09
CA TYR A 151 1.01 -13.36 0.17
C TYR A 151 -0.22 -13.22 -0.73
N THR A 152 -0.71 -12.00 -0.99
CA THR A 152 -1.87 -11.79 -1.87
C THR A 152 -1.62 -12.35 -3.27
N GLY A 153 -0.44 -12.09 -3.85
CA GLY A 153 -0.04 -12.65 -5.14
C GLY A 153 0.23 -14.16 -5.10
N MET A 154 0.82 -14.68 -4.00
CA MET A 154 1.06 -16.12 -3.83
C MET A 154 -0.25 -16.91 -3.69
N LEU A 155 -1.24 -16.35 -3.01
CA LEU A 155 -2.55 -16.97 -2.89
C LEU A 155 -3.22 -17.10 -4.25
N LEU A 156 -3.16 -16.08 -5.09
CA LEU A 156 -3.68 -16.12 -6.45
C LEU A 156 -2.93 -17.15 -7.30
N LYS A 157 -1.59 -17.21 -7.19
CA LYS A 157 -0.76 -18.22 -7.86
C LYS A 157 -1.11 -19.65 -7.46
N SER A 158 -1.58 -19.90 -6.24
CA SER A 158 -1.97 -21.24 -5.76
C SER A 158 -3.25 -21.77 -6.43
N VAL A 159 -4.00 -20.92 -7.12
CA VAL A 159 -5.23 -21.31 -7.84
C VAL A 159 -4.85 -21.95 -9.18
N VAL A 160 -4.84 -23.29 -9.21
CA VAL A 160 -4.43 -24.08 -10.38
C VAL A 160 -5.38 -23.93 -11.58
N ALA A 161 -6.60 -23.47 -11.36
CA ALA A 161 -7.64 -23.37 -12.40
C ALA A 161 -7.28 -22.34 -13.50
N VAL A 162 -6.45 -21.34 -13.19
CA VAL A 162 -6.10 -20.27 -14.14
C VAL A 162 -4.60 -20.31 -14.43
N LYS A 163 -4.22 -20.81 -15.61
CA LYS A 163 -2.82 -20.93 -16.04
C LYS A 163 -2.06 -19.59 -16.04
N PHE A 164 -2.77 -18.51 -16.29
CA PHE A 164 -2.23 -17.16 -16.26
C PHE A 164 -1.62 -16.78 -14.90
N TRP A 165 -2.20 -17.27 -13.79
CA TRP A 165 -1.74 -16.93 -12.43
C TRP A 165 -0.53 -17.74 -11.97
N GLN A 166 -0.13 -18.80 -12.66
CA GLN A 166 0.95 -19.70 -12.24
C GLN A 166 2.37 -19.17 -12.50
N THR A 167 2.55 -17.86 -12.67
CA THR A 167 3.85 -17.25 -12.91
C THR A 167 4.51 -16.73 -11.64
N MET A 168 5.85 -16.68 -11.61
CA MET A 168 6.62 -16.09 -10.51
C MET A 168 6.53 -14.55 -10.50
N TRP A 169 6.13 -13.94 -11.60
CA TRP A 169 6.01 -12.49 -11.73
C TRP A 169 4.76 -11.94 -11.06
N LEU A 170 3.73 -12.76 -10.85
CA LEU A 170 2.47 -12.34 -10.26
C LEU A 170 2.63 -11.79 -8.82
N PRO A 171 3.30 -12.48 -7.87
CA PRO A 171 3.54 -11.91 -6.54
C PRO A 171 4.32 -10.60 -6.56
N VAL A 172 5.29 -10.46 -7.46
CA VAL A 172 6.07 -9.22 -7.63
C VAL A 172 5.17 -8.08 -8.11
N LEU A 173 4.30 -8.36 -9.08
CA LEU A 173 3.32 -7.41 -9.60
C LEU A 173 2.40 -6.91 -8.48
N PHE A 174 1.87 -7.82 -7.66
CA PHE A 174 1.01 -7.46 -6.53
C PHE A 174 1.71 -6.60 -5.48
N VAL A 175 3.00 -6.86 -5.19
CA VAL A 175 3.78 -6.02 -4.27
C VAL A 175 3.95 -4.60 -4.82
N LEU A 176 4.28 -4.46 -6.10
CA LEU A 176 4.47 -3.14 -6.73
C LEU A 176 3.15 -2.37 -6.79
N SER A 177 2.07 -3.03 -7.23
CA SER A 177 0.73 -2.45 -7.26
C SER A 177 0.25 -2.02 -5.87
N ALA A 178 0.49 -2.84 -4.84
CA ALA A 178 0.15 -2.50 -3.47
C ALA A 178 0.93 -1.29 -2.95
N LEU A 179 2.21 -1.15 -3.30
CA LEU A 179 3.02 0.01 -2.94
C LEU A 179 2.54 1.29 -3.64
N SER A 180 2.21 1.22 -4.93
CA SER A 180 1.64 2.34 -5.68
C SER A 180 0.26 2.74 -5.13
N CYS A 181 -0.65 1.79 -4.90
CA CYS A 181 -1.92 2.05 -4.21
C CYS A 181 -1.72 2.67 -2.82
N GLY A 182 -0.68 2.24 -2.10
CA GLY A 182 -0.28 2.81 -0.81
C GLY A 182 0.14 4.27 -0.92
N CYS A 183 0.97 4.61 -1.91
CA CYS A 183 1.33 6.00 -2.21
C CYS A 183 0.08 6.83 -2.54
N ALA A 184 -0.84 6.30 -3.34
CA ALA A 184 -2.10 6.95 -3.69
C ALA A 184 -2.97 7.27 -2.45
N VAL A 185 -3.09 6.35 -1.49
CA VAL A 185 -3.79 6.60 -0.21
C VAL A 185 -3.14 7.74 0.57
N ILE A 186 -1.81 7.77 0.65
CA ILE A 186 -1.08 8.83 1.36
C ILE A 186 -1.27 10.18 0.63
N MET A 187 -1.20 10.21 -0.71
CA MET A 187 -1.43 11.42 -1.50
C MET A 187 -2.84 11.97 -1.30
N LEU A 188 -3.87 11.10 -1.24
CA LEU A 188 -5.24 11.51 -0.92
C LEU A 188 -5.35 12.13 0.47
N ALA A 189 -4.66 11.56 1.47
CA ALA A 189 -4.60 12.13 2.81
C ALA A 189 -3.91 13.50 2.82
N LEU A 190 -2.83 13.68 2.04
CA LEU A 190 -2.15 14.97 1.87
C LEU A 190 -3.07 16.02 1.21
N CYS A 191 -3.91 15.60 0.25
CA CYS A 191 -4.89 16.49 -0.37
C CYS A 191 -5.92 17.05 0.62
N SER A 192 -6.19 16.36 1.71
CA SER A 192 -7.11 16.80 2.76
C SER A 192 -6.50 17.80 3.76
N CYS A 193 -5.19 18.10 3.64
CA CYS A 193 -4.51 19.06 4.51
C CYS A 193 -4.59 20.49 3.95
N GLU A 194 -4.93 21.46 4.79
CA GLU A 194 -5.06 22.87 4.42
C GLU A 194 -3.69 23.53 4.15
N ASP A 195 -2.65 23.09 4.84
CA ASP A 195 -1.34 23.71 4.82
C ASP A 195 -0.46 23.18 3.67
N ARG A 196 -0.77 23.64 2.45
CA ARG A 196 -0.15 23.22 1.19
C ARG A 196 1.37 23.41 1.12
N ARG A 197 1.93 24.39 1.84
CA ARG A 197 3.37 24.66 1.79
C ARG A 197 4.17 23.61 2.55
N ALA A 198 3.69 23.17 3.71
CA ALA A 198 4.33 22.13 4.51
C ALA A 198 4.26 20.75 3.84
N VAL A 199 3.14 20.48 3.16
CA VAL A 199 2.84 19.21 2.48
C VAL A 199 3.63 19.05 1.16
N ARG A 200 3.95 20.15 0.49
CA ARG A 200 4.56 20.18 -0.85
C ARG A 200 5.84 19.35 -1.00
N GLN A 201 6.70 19.33 0.01
CA GLN A 201 7.94 18.55 -0.07
C GLN A 201 7.68 17.03 -0.01
N TRP A 202 6.63 16.65 0.68
CA TRP A 202 6.19 15.25 0.79
C TRP A 202 5.49 14.79 -0.49
N ASP A 203 4.64 15.64 -1.07
CA ASP A 203 3.97 15.37 -2.36
C ASP A 203 4.97 15.02 -3.45
N VAL A 204 6.04 15.83 -3.61
CA VAL A 204 7.05 15.57 -4.66
C VAL A 204 7.83 14.29 -4.42
N LYS A 205 8.14 13.96 -3.15
CA LYS A 205 8.84 12.72 -2.83
C LYS A 205 7.97 11.51 -3.10
N LEU A 206 6.71 11.55 -2.66
CA LEU A 206 5.75 10.48 -2.89
C LEU A 206 5.47 10.29 -4.37
N LEU A 207 5.28 11.37 -5.13
CA LEU A 207 5.11 11.32 -6.57
C LEU A 207 6.28 10.63 -7.29
N ARG A 208 7.53 10.90 -6.86
CA ARG A 208 8.70 10.21 -7.42
C ARG A 208 8.74 8.72 -7.07
N PHE A 209 8.36 8.37 -5.85
CA PHE A 209 8.29 6.96 -5.45
C PHE A 209 7.20 6.23 -6.22
N ASP A 210 6.02 6.85 -6.34
CA ASP A 210 4.89 6.28 -7.08
C ASP A 210 5.26 6.09 -8.56
N PHE A 211 5.83 7.10 -9.21
CA PHE A 211 6.32 6.99 -10.58
C PHE A 211 7.27 5.79 -10.78
N VAL A 212 8.22 5.58 -9.86
CA VAL A 212 9.13 4.43 -9.93
C VAL A 212 8.36 3.12 -9.79
N PHE A 213 7.41 3.03 -8.85
CA PHE A 213 6.63 1.82 -8.65
C PHE A 213 5.76 1.50 -9.86
N VAL A 214 5.08 2.49 -10.45
CA VAL A 214 4.22 2.29 -11.63
C VAL A 214 5.05 1.91 -12.86
N VAL A 215 6.24 2.50 -13.05
CA VAL A 215 7.16 2.11 -14.15
C VAL A 215 7.66 0.67 -13.96
N LEU A 216 8.02 0.27 -12.73
CA LEU A 216 8.41 -1.10 -12.42
C LEU A 216 7.24 -2.07 -12.61
N GLU A 217 6.03 -1.68 -12.22
CA GLU A 217 4.81 -2.45 -12.41
C GLU A 217 4.53 -2.68 -13.91
N LEU A 218 4.70 -1.67 -14.75
CA LEU A 218 4.60 -1.80 -16.20
C LEU A 218 5.65 -2.79 -16.75
N LEU A 219 6.90 -2.68 -16.30
CA LEU A 219 7.98 -3.58 -16.71
C LEU A 219 7.69 -5.02 -16.30
N VAL A 220 7.26 -5.25 -15.05
CA VAL A 220 6.90 -6.59 -14.57
C VAL A 220 5.70 -7.14 -15.32
N THR A 221 4.72 -6.31 -15.67
CA THR A 221 3.58 -6.70 -16.51
C THR A 221 4.05 -7.19 -17.89
N ILE A 222 4.96 -6.47 -18.54
CA ILE A 222 5.54 -6.89 -19.81
C ILE A 222 6.29 -8.23 -19.67
N LEU A 223 7.11 -8.39 -18.62
CA LEU A 223 7.83 -9.63 -18.34
C LEU A 223 6.88 -10.80 -18.07
N LEU A 224 5.79 -10.54 -17.35
CA LEU A 224 4.75 -11.53 -17.08
C LEU A 224 4.15 -12.04 -18.40
N PHE A 225 3.75 -11.14 -19.31
CA PHE A 225 3.21 -11.55 -20.62
C PHE A 225 4.26 -12.23 -21.50
N ALA A 226 5.52 -11.79 -21.46
CA ALA A 226 6.61 -12.43 -22.19
C ALA A 226 6.92 -13.86 -21.70
N SER A 227 6.65 -14.13 -20.40
CA SER A 227 6.87 -15.47 -19.81
C SER A 227 5.72 -16.45 -20.03
N LEU A 228 4.55 -15.97 -20.50
CA LEU A 228 3.35 -16.78 -20.69
C LEU A 228 3.32 -17.43 -22.07
N ALA A 229 2.78 -18.67 -22.12
CA ALA A 229 2.47 -19.29 -23.39
C ALA A 229 1.39 -18.48 -24.15
N PRO A 230 1.46 -18.40 -25.51
CA PRO A 230 0.53 -17.59 -26.31
C PRO A 230 -0.95 -17.88 -26.06
N VAL A 231 -1.29 -19.12 -25.74
CA VAL A 231 -2.67 -19.54 -25.46
C VAL A 231 -3.18 -18.98 -24.13
N ALA A 232 -2.31 -18.91 -23.11
CA ALA A 232 -2.70 -18.40 -21.79
C ALA A 232 -2.81 -16.85 -21.76
N SER A 233 -2.04 -16.16 -22.59
CA SER A 233 -2.12 -14.71 -22.75
C SER A 233 -3.34 -14.28 -23.57
N ALA A 234 -3.76 -15.08 -24.57
CA ALA A 234 -4.88 -14.76 -25.43
C ALA A 234 -6.20 -14.58 -24.64
N ASP A 235 -6.47 -15.40 -23.63
CA ASP A 235 -7.67 -15.30 -22.82
C ASP A 235 -7.79 -13.97 -22.07
N VAL A 236 -6.67 -13.41 -21.60
CA VAL A 236 -6.64 -12.11 -20.90
C VAL A 236 -6.69 -10.95 -21.90
N LEU A 237 -6.00 -11.07 -23.01
CA LEU A 237 -5.88 -9.99 -24.01
C LEU A 237 -7.13 -9.82 -24.86
N THR A 238 -7.83 -10.92 -25.19
CA THR A 238 -8.98 -10.94 -26.12
C THR A 238 -10.24 -11.60 -25.53
N GLY A 239 -10.18 -12.14 -24.32
CA GLY A 239 -11.27 -12.82 -23.65
C GLY A 239 -12.34 -11.87 -23.09
N ARG A 240 -13.33 -12.46 -22.39
CA ARG A 240 -14.49 -11.74 -21.84
C ARG A 240 -14.13 -10.61 -20.85
N HIS A 241 -13.00 -10.73 -20.18
CA HIS A 241 -12.52 -9.76 -19.18
C HIS A 241 -11.43 -8.81 -19.71
N SER A 242 -11.13 -8.84 -21.02
CA SER A 242 -10.12 -7.98 -21.65
C SER A 242 -10.36 -6.49 -21.43
N GLN A 243 -11.63 -6.05 -21.36
CA GLN A 243 -11.98 -4.66 -21.08
C GLN A 243 -11.54 -4.20 -19.68
N LEU A 244 -11.67 -5.06 -18.66
CA LEU A 244 -11.18 -4.75 -17.31
C LEU A 244 -9.67 -4.69 -17.26
N PHE A 245 -8.99 -5.59 -17.97
CA PHE A 245 -7.54 -5.58 -18.06
C PHE A 245 -7.02 -4.33 -18.78
N TRP A 246 -7.48 -4.05 -20.01
CA TRP A 246 -7.01 -2.92 -20.79
C TRP A 246 -7.48 -1.58 -20.26
N GLY A 247 -8.78 -1.42 -19.98
CA GLY A 247 -9.38 -0.17 -19.52
C GLY A 247 -9.15 0.09 -18.04
N GLY A 248 -9.30 -0.92 -17.20
CA GLY A 248 -9.10 -0.81 -15.75
C GLY A 248 -7.62 -0.78 -15.39
N PHE A 249 -6.92 -1.89 -15.58
CA PHE A 249 -5.56 -2.01 -15.11
C PHE A 249 -4.57 -1.23 -15.99
N VAL A 250 -4.46 -1.53 -17.29
CA VAL A 250 -3.41 -0.93 -18.13
C VAL A 250 -3.62 0.58 -18.30
N LEU A 251 -4.83 1.02 -18.62
CA LEU A 251 -5.10 2.44 -18.85
C LEU A 251 -5.14 3.24 -17.54
N CYS A 252 -5.95 2.82 -16.56
CA CYS A 252 -6.18 3.60 -15.34
C CYS A 252 -5.07 3.45 -14.30
N ALA A 253 -4.48 2.24 -14.11
CA ALA A 253 -3.43 2.06 -13.11
C ALA A 253 -2.02 2.38 -13.64
N LEU A 254 -1.74 2.17 -14.93
CA LEU A 254 -0.38 2.32 -15.46
C LEU A 254 -0.23 3.56 -16.35
N LEU A 255 -0.93 3.62 -17.49
CA LEU A 255 -0.64 4.64 -18.51
C LEU A 255 -1.01 6.06 -18.07
N LEU A 256 -2.23 6.27 -17.55
CA LEU A 256 -2.68 7.59 -17.14
C LEU A 256 -1.85 8.16 -15.97
N PRO A 257 -1.58 7.42 -14.89
CA PRO A 257 -0.71 7.90 -13.82
C PRO A 257 0.70 8.22 -14.33
N ILE A 258 1.34 7.36 -15.13
CA ILE A 258 2.67 7.63 -15.71
C ILE A 258 2.68 8.94 -16.47
N VAL A 259 1.69 9.21 -17.33
CA VAL A 259 1.63 10.44 -18.12
C VAL A 259 1.45 11.67 -17.22
N ILE A 260 0.53 11.60 -16.24
CA ILE A 260 0.26 12.72 -15.32
C ILE A 260 1.48 13.03 -14.46
N GLU A 261 2.11 12.00 -13.91
CA GLU A 261 3.28 12.15 -13.04
C GLU A 261 4.52 12.59 -13.80
N MET A 262 4.77 12.01 -14.96
CA MET A 262 5.86 12.42 -15.86
C MET A 262 5.72 13.89 -16.25
N PHE A 263 4.52 14.31 -16.64
CA PHE A 263 4.26 15.71 -16.99
C PHE A 263 4.50 16.65 -15.79
N SER A 264 4.09 16.25 -14.59
CA SER A 264 4.33 17.01 -13.37
C SER A 264 5.82 17.13 -13.06
N LEU A 265 6.55 16.01 -13.15
CA LEU A 265 7.98 15.97 -12.87
C LEU A 265 8.81 16.77 -13.89
N MET A 266 8.47 16.70 -15.18
CA MET A 266 9.16 17.42 -16.24
C MET A 266 8.84 18.92 -16.23
N SER A 267 7.59 19.30 -15.97
CA SER A 267 7.15 20.69 -15.95
C SER A 267 7.63 21.46 -14.71
N GLY A 268 8.14 20.77 -13.69
CA GLY A 268 8.48 21.38 -12.40
C GLY A 268 7.28 22.06 -11.72
N ARG A 269 6.09 21.92 -12.30
CA ARG A 269 4.83 22.45 -11.77
C ARG A 269 4.22 21.39 -10.86
N HIS A 270 3.88 21.81 -9.64
CA HIS A 270 3.15 20.94 -8.73
C HIS A 270 1.75 20.67 -9.29
N LEU A 271 1.36 19.41 -9.24
CA LEU A 271 -0.02 19.04 -9.47
C LEU A 271 -0.94 19.85 -8.54
N SER A 272 -2.04 20.37 -9.11
CA SER A 272 -3.10 20.91 -8.26
C SER A 272 -3.70 19.79 -7.42
N ALA A 273 -4.24 20.10 -6.23
CA ALA A 273 -4.86 19.09 -5.39
C ALA A 273 -5.91 18.23 -6.08
N PRO A 274 -6.80 18.76 -6.90
CA PRO A 274 -7.75 17.92 -7.62
C PRO A 274 -7.07 17.00 -8.64
N ALA A 275 -5.96 17.41 -9.27
CA ALA A 275 -5.22 16.56 -10.19
C ALA A 275 -4.50 15.43 -9.48
N THR A 276 -3.88 15.70 -8.33
CA THR A 276 -3.28 14.63 -7.48
C THR A 276 -4.35 13.66 -6.99
N ALA A 277 -5.48 14.16 -6.48
CA ALA A 277 -6.58 13.33 -6.04
C ALA A 277 -7.14 12.47 -7.18
N PHE A 278 -7.28 13.03 -8.37
CA PHE A 278 -7.76 12.31 -9.55
C PHE A 278 -6.79 11.18 -9.94
N ALA A 279 -5.48 11.47 -10.03
CA ALA A 279 -4.46 10.45 -10.31
C ALA A 279 -4.47 9.32 -9.27
N SER A 280 -4.53 9.67 -7.98
CA SER A 280 -4.59 8.68 -6.89
C SER A 280 -5.85 7.80 -6.95
N VAL A 281 -7.01 8.36 -7.29
CA VAL A 281 -8.24 7.58 -7.47
C VAL A 281 -8.11 6.65 -8.68
N LEU A 282 -7.49 7.09 -9.78
CA LEU A 282 -7.24 6.23 -10.94
C LEU A 282 -6.37 5.02 -10.59
N VAL A 283 -5.27 5.24 -9.84
CA VAL A 283 -4.40 4.15 -9.37
C VAL A 283 -5.18 3.16 -8.51
N LEU A 284 -6.00 3.63 -7.57
CA LEU A 284 -6.81 2.75 -6.71
C LEU A 284 -7.85 1.96 -7.49
N VAL A 285 -8.55 2.60 -8.44
CA VAL A 285 -9.55 1.92 -9.29
C VAL A 285 -8.87 0.90 -10.19
N GLY A 286 -7.73 1.26 -10.77
CA GLY A 286 -6.98 0.35 -11.63
C GLY A 286 -6.35 -0.82 -10.88
N GLY A 287 -5.83 -0.59 -9.67
CA GLY A 287 -5.33 -1.65 -8.78
C GLY A 287 -6.43 -2.64 -8.34
N LEU A 288 -7.68 -2.21 -8.23
CA LEU A 288 -8.82 -3.10 -7.99
C LEU A 288 -9.14 -3.99 -9.21
N CYS A 289 -8.79 -3.54 -10.42
CA CYS A 289 -9.02 -4.29 -11.66
C CYS A 289 -7.91 -5.32 -11.97
N LEU A 290 -6.78 -5.29 -11.23
CA LEU A 290 -5.71 -6.27 -11.31
C LEU A 290 -6.12 -7.60 -10.68
#